data_6fac277bbd926032ec4656391cc0db4a
#
_entry.id   6fac277bbd926032ec4656391cc0db4a
#
_cell.length_a   1.000
_cell.length_b   1.000
_cell.length_c   1.000
_cell.angle_alpha   90.00
_cell.angle_beta   90.00
_cell.angle_gamma   90.00
#
_symmetry.space_group_name_H-M   'P 1'
#
loop_
_entity.id
_entity.type
_entity.pdbx_description
1 polymer ?
#
loop_
_entity_poly.entity_id
_entity_poly.type
_entity_poly.pdbx_seq_one_letter_code
_entity_poly.pdbx_strand_id
1 'polypeptide(L)'
;PSFEEEVNVVKKTTSDEKQTIHSLFTAQEIIDFQHLIRRIPVVDNVIEYTVTLVSKTRPDNPLSNEFVKNYLDWGAGPRASQNLILAAKAHAAFHGKFSPDIEDVKAVSTGILRHRIIKNYKADAEGITEEMIIDKLL
;
A
#
# COMPACT_ATOMS: atom_id res chain seq x y z
N PRO A 1 10.56 17.16 12.23
CA PRO A 1 9.98 18.50 12.13
C PRO A 1 11.08 19.54 11.96
N SER A 2 10.80 20.64 11.26
CA SER A 2 11.65 21.79 11.24
C SER A 2 11.69 22.50 12.62
N PHE A 3 12.66 23.35 12.85
CA PHE A 3 12.73 24.12 14.10
C PHE A 3 11.43 24.90 14.41
N GLU A 4 10.83 25.51 13.38
CA GLU A 4 9.58 26.26 13.53
C GLU A 4 8.38 25.36 13.87
N GLU A 5 8.31 24.17 13.28
CA GLU A 5 7.28 23.18 13.59
C GLU A 5 7.41 22.69 15.04
N GLU A 6 8.64 22.42 15.49
CA GLU A 6 8.91 22.00 16.86
C GLU A 6 8.55 23.08 17.87
N VAL A 7 8.90 24.35 17.60
CA VAL A 7 8.48 25.49 18.44
C VAL A 7 6.96 25.59 18.49
N ASN A 8 6.25 25.39 17.39
CA ASN A 8 4.79 25.41 17.37
C ASN A 8 4.16 24.23 18.16
N VAL A 9 4.75 23.03 18.05
CA VAL A 9 4.34 21.89 18.86
C VAL A 9 4.49 22.20 20.35
N VAL A 10 5.67 22.68 20.77
CA VAL A 10 5.92 23.00 22.18
C VAL A 10 4.93 24.06 22.69
N LYS A 11 4.72 25.16 21.95
CA LYS A 11 3.75 26.19 22.33
C LYS A 11 2.35 25.65 22.52
N LYS A 12 1.88 24.79 21.61
CA LYS A 12 0.52 24.20 21.68
C LYS A 12 0.36 23.15 22.77
N THR A 13 1.41 22.37 23.04
CA THR A 13 1.33 21.25 24.00
C THR A 13 1.63 21.66 25.43
N THR A 14 2.29 22.82 25.64
CA THR A 14 2.58 23.37 26.97
C THR A 14 1.64 24.49 27.41
N SER A 15 0.68 24.89 26.54
CA SER A 15 -0.38 25.82 26.92
C SER A 15 -1.53 25.09 27.63
N ASP A 16 -2.29 25.78 28.48
CA ASP A 16 -3.49 25.24 29.13
C ASP A 16 -4.72 25.18 28.17
N GLU A 17 -4.53 25.50 26.90
CA GLU A 17 -5.58 25.41 25.89
C GLU A 17 -5.91 23.93 25.57
N LYS A 18 -7.04 23.46 26.04
CA LYS A 18 -7.58 22.15 25.68
C LYS A 18 -8.22 22.22 24.31
N GLN A 19 -7.55 21.65 23.30
CA GLN A 19 -8.20 21.46 22.01
C GLN A 19 -9.32 20.42 22.13
N THR A 20 -10.53 20.82 21.84
CA THR A 20 -11.66 19.89 21.77
C THR A 20 -11.63 19.15 20.45
N ILE A 21 -11.28 17.87 20.49
CA ILE A 21 -11.30 17.00 19.31
C ILE A 21 -12.71 16.43 19.20
N HIS A 22 -13.39 16.72 18.08
CA HIS A 22 -14.68 16.12 17.76
C HIS A 22 -14.46 14.86 16.92
N SER A 23 -15.10 13.76 17.31
CA SER A 23 -15.12 12.55 16.50
C SER A 23 -15.91 12.81 15.21
N LEU A 24 -15.30 12.51 14.05
CA LEU A 24 -15.97 12.60 12.75
C LEU A 24 -16.82 11.36 12.46
N PHE A 25 -16.42 10.20 13.01
CA PHE A 25 -17.10 8.93 12.82
C PHE A 25 -17.19 8.18 14.14
N THR A 26 -18.25 7.42 14.31
CA THR A 26 -18.40 6.44 15.37
C THR A 26 -17.64 5.15 15.05
N ALA A 27 -17.35 4.34 16.07
CA ALA A 27 -16.75 3.03 15.87
C ALA A 27 -17.62 2.12 14.98
N GLN A 28 -18.95 2.22 15.10
CA GLN A 28 -19.86 1.42 14.29
C GLN A 28 -19.81 1.82 12.82
N GLU A 29 -19.79 3.12 12.49
CA GLU A 29 -19.64 3.59 11.11
C GLU A 29 -18.34 3.10 10.47
N ILE A 30 -17.23 3.08 11.21
CA ILE A 30 -15.95 2.53 10.71
C ILE A 30 -16.09 1.04 10.37
N ILE A 31 -16.75 0.26 11.24
CA ILE A 31 -17.00 -1.16 10.99
C ILE A 31 -17.90 -1.35 9.76
N ASP A 32 -18.93 -0.54 9.63
CA ASP A 32 -19.86 -0.58 8.49
C ASP A 32 -19.13 -0.24 7.17
N PHE A 33 -18.21 0.75 7.17
CA PHE A 33 -17.37 1.03 6.01
C PHE A 33 -16.47 -0.15 5.65
N GLN A 34 -15.86 -0.82 6.64
CA GLN A 34 -15.04 -2.01 6.37
C GLN A 34 -15.86 -3.15 5.73
N HIS A 35 -17.09 -3.36 6.19
CA HIS A 35 -18.01 -4.32 5.59
C HIS A 35 -18.42 -3.92 4.18
N LEU A 36 -18.71 -2.63 3.96
CA LEU A 36 -19.06 -2.09 2.64
C LEU A 36 -17.93 -2.34 1.61
N ILE A 37 -16.69 -2.00 1.96
CA ILE A 37 -15.53 -2.22 1.07
C ILE A 37 -15.40 -3.69 0.68
N ARG A 38 -15.61 -4.62 1.60
CA ARG A 38 -15.54 -6.06 1.29
C ARG A 38 -16.61 -6.51 0.30
N ARG A 39 -17.77 -5.88 0.27
CA ARG A 39 -18.91 -6.19 -0.62
C ARG A 39 -18.74 -5.65 -2.03
N ILE A 40 -17.81 -4.72 -2.29
CA ILE A 40 -17.54 -4.20 -3.63
C ILE A 40 -17.09 -5.37 -4.52
N PRO A 41 -17.73 -5.59 -5.69
CA PRO A 41 -17.35 -6.66 -6.61
C PRO A 41 -15.98 -6.37 -7.24
N VAL A 42 -15.28 -7.41 -7.67
CA VAL A 42 -14.02 -7.33 -8.42
C VAL A 42 -14.11 -8.32 -9.56
N VAL A 43 -13.72 -7.91 -10.75
CA VAL A 43 -13.69 -8.77 -11.93
C VAL A 43 -12.41 -9.63 -11.94
N ASP A 44 -12.49 -10.82 -12.52
CA ASP A 44 -11.43 -11.83 -12.43
C ASP A 44 -10.10 -11.35 -13.00
N ASN A 45 -10.09 -10.59 -14.09
CA ASN A 45 -8.86 -10.06 -14.68
C ASN A 45 -8.07 -9.13 -13.73
N VAL A 46 -8.75 -8.39 -12.84
CA VAL A 46 -8.09 -7.56 -11.80
C VAL A 46 -7.49 -8.44 -10.72
N ILE A 47 -8.18 -9.53 -10.35
CA ILE A 47 -7.66 -10.51 -9.40
C ILE A 47 -6.42 -11.19 -9.97
N GLU A 48 -6.50 -11.67 -11.22
CA GLU A 48 -5.39 -12.33 -11.92
C GLU A 48 -4.17 -11.40 -12.08
N TYR A 49 -4.41 -10.15 -12.46
CA TYR A 49 -3.36 -9.13 -12.52
C TYR A 49 -2.67 -8.96 -11.16
N THR A 50 -3.46 -8.83 -10.09
CA THR A 50 -2.94 -8.63 -8.73
C THR A 50 -2.12 -9.82 -8.25
N VAL A 51 -2.58 -11.04 -8.48
CA VAL A 51 -1.85 -12.27 -8.13
C VAL A 51 -0.56 -12.37 -8.95
N THR A 52 -0.61 -12.05 -10.25
CA THR A 52 0.54 -12.04 -11.14
C THR A 52 1.58 -11.01 -10.68
N LEU A 53 1.15 -9.80 -10.34
CA LEU A 53 2.02 -8.73 -9.83
C LEU A 53 2.76 -9.19 -8.56
N VAL A 54 2.03 -9.74 -7.59
CA VAL A 54 2.64 -10.25 -6.35
C VAL A 54 3.57 -11.43 -6.63
N SER A 55 3.22 -12.32 -7.55
CA SER A 55 4.08 -13.45 -7.94
C SER A 55 5.39 -13.00 -8.57
N LYS A 56 5.37 -11.94 -9.38
CA LYS A 56 6.56 -11.33 -9.98
C LYS A 56 7.52 -10.73 -8.96
N THR A 57 7.08 -10.43 -7.73
CA THR A 57 8.00 -9.96 -6.68
C THR A 57 8.93 -11.05 -6.15
N ARG A 58 8.64 -12.33 -6.40
CA ARG A 58 9.41 -13.47 -5.84
C ARG A 58 10.55 -13.84 -6.77
N PRO A 59 11.82 -13.72 -6.34
CA PRO A 59 12.99 -13.99 -7.22
C PRO A 59 12.98 -15.37 -7.87
N ASP A 60 12.52 -16.40 -7.17
CA ASP A 60 12.47 -17.79 -7.64
C ASP A 60 11.29 -18.08 -8.59
N ASN A 61 10.39 -17.11 -8.79
CA ASN A 61 9.23 -17.30 -9.66
C ASN A 61 9.63 -17.13 -11.14
N PRO A 62 9.20 -18.04 -12.04
CA PRO A 62 9.49 -17.92 -13.47
C PRO A 62 8.97 -16.61 -14.12
N LEU A 63 7.94 -15.99 -13.54
CA LEU A 63 7.38 -14.73 -14.02
C LEU A 63 8.20 -13.49 -13.59
N SER A 64 9.19 -13.66 -12.71
CA SER A 64 10.04 -12.56 -12.22
C SER A 64 11.01 -12.11 -13.30
N ASN A 65 11.17 -10.79 -13.41
CA ASN A 65 12.14 -10.19 -14.28
C ASN A 65 13.56 -10.22 -13.65
N GLU A 66 14.58 -9.97 -14.46
CA GLU A 66 15.97 -9.96 -14.00
C GLU A 66 16.25 -8.88 -12.95
N PHE A 67 15.51 -7.77 -12.96
CA PHE A 67 15.66 -6.72 -11.96
C PHE A 67 15.27 -7.22 -10.56
N VAL A 68 14.14 -7.92 -10.45
CA VAL A 68 13.69 -8.54 -9.20
C VAL A 68 14.70 -9.59 -8.72
N LYS A 69 15.14 -10.48 -9.60
CA LYS A 69 16.13 -11.52 -9.27
C LYS A 69 17.46 -10.95 -8.76
N ASN A 70 17.86 -9.80 -9.31
CA ASN A 70 19.12 -9.16 -8.95
C ASN A 70 19.06 -8.37 -7.63
N TYR A 71 17.89 -7.88 -7.22
CA TYR A 71 17.78 -6.91 -6.13
C TYR A 71 16.88 -7.32 -4.97
N LEU A 72 16.12 -8.42 -5.08
CA LEU A 72 15.32 -8.95 -3.97
C LEU A 72 15.86 -10.28 -3.46
N ASP A 73 15.88 -10.41 -2.12
CA ASP A 73 16.05 -11.70 -1.44
C ASP A 73 14.71 -12.38 -1.23
N TRP A 74 13.66 -11.59 -0.90
CA TRP A 74 12.33 -12.13 -0.62
C TRP A 74 11.24 -11.29 -1.27
N GLY A 75 10.31 -11.97 -1.94
CA GLY A 75 9.11 -11.38 -2.49
C GLY A 75 7.91 -11.47 -1.54
N ALA A 76 6.83 -10.80 -1.94
CA ALA A 76 5.60 -10.75 -1.16
C ALA A 76 4.81 -12.08 -1.21
N GLY A 77 4.17 -12.43 -0.10
CA GLY A 77 3.32 -13.62 0.03
C GLY A 77 1.86 -13.38 -0.38
N PRO A 78 0.98 -14.40 -0.32
CA PRO A 78 -0.42 -14.31 -0.73
C PRO A 78 -1.24 -13.24 0.00
N ARG A 79 -0.89 -12.91 1.24
CA ARG A 79 -1.52 -11.81 1.99
C ARG A 79 -1.35 -10.45 1.30
N ALA A 80 -0.31 -10.27 0.50
CA ALA A 80 -0.14 -9.04 -0.28
C ALA A 80 -1.22 -8.92 -1.36
N SER A 81 -1.53 -10.01 -2.07
CA SER A 81 -2.63 -10.03 -3.05
C SER A 81 -3.98 -9.69 -2.42
N GLN A 82 -4.26 -10.28 -1.26
CA GLN A 82 -5.51 -9.99 -0.52
C GLN A 82 -5.59 -8.51 -0.12
N ASN A 83 -4.51 -7.95 0.41
CA ASN A 83 -4.47 -6.56 0.84
C ASN A 83 -4.50 -5.59 -0.34
N LEU A 84 -3.87 -5.92 -1.47
CA LEU A 84 -3.95 -5.14 -2.70
C LEU A 84 -5.39 -5.04 -3.21
N ILE A 85 -6.12 -6.15 -3.26
CA ILE A 85 -7.53 -6.14 -3.66
C ILE A 85 -8.38 -5.33 -2.70
N LEU A 86 -8.20 -5.47 -1.38
CA LEU A 86 -8.96 -4.68 -0.40
C LEU A 86 -8.63 -3.18 -0.50
N ALA A 87 -7.36 -2.83 -0.69
CA ALA A 87 -6.94 -1.44 -0.86
C ALA A 87 -7.43 -0.86 -2.18
N ALA A 88 -7.40 -1.63 -3.28
CA ALA A 88 -7.94 -1.21 -4.58
C ALA A 88 -9.46 -0.99 -4.53
N LYS A 89 -10.22 -1.83 -3.81
CA LYS A 89 -11.65 -1.60 -3.55
C LYS A 89 -11.89 -0.28 -2.82
N ALA A 90 -11.11 -0.01 -1.77
CA ALA A 90 -11.22 1.24 -1.04
C ALA A 90 -10.85 2.44 -1.93
N HIS A 91 -9.75 2.34 -2.71
CA HIS A 91 -9.33 3.37 -3.65
C HIS A 91 -10.42 3.66 -4.69
N ALA A 92 -10.99 2.63 -5.30
CA ALA A 92 -12.09 2.77 -6.25
C ALA A 92 -13.31 3.47 -5.63
N ALA A 93 -13.70 3.06 -4.40
CA ALA A 93 -14.81 3.67 -3.68
C ALA A 93 -14.59 5.17 -3.42
N PHE A 94 -13.38 5.57 -2.99
CA PHE A 94 -13.01 6.97 -2.79
C PHE A 94 -13.09 7.80 -4.08
N HIS A 95 -12.92 7.16 -5.24
CA HIS A 95 -13.02 7.79 -6.55
C HIS A 95 -14.39 7.61 -7.21
N GLY A 96 -15.41 7.17 -6.45
CA GLY A 96 -16.78 7.01 -6.92
C GLY A 96 -17.00 5.86 -7.90
N LYS A 97 -16.07 4.90 -7.97
CA LYS A 97 -16.19 3.70 -8.82
C LYS A 97 -16.94 2.59 -8.07
N PHE A 98 -17.72 1.80 -8.80
CA PHE A 98 -18.45 0.65 -8.26
C PHE A 98 -17.65 -0.65 -8.21
N SER A 99 -16.50 -0.69 -8.89
CA SER A 99 -15.57 -1.82 -8.94
C SER A 99 -14.16 -1.30 -9.18
N PRO A 100 -13.11 -1.88 -8.57
CA PRO A 100 -11.74 -1.51 -8.87
C PRO A 100 -11.33 -2.01 -10.26
N ASP A 101 -10.41 -1.28 -10.87
CA ASP A 101 -9.68 -1.68 -12.08
C ASP A 101 -8.18 -1.85 -11.79
N ILE A 102 -7.40 -2.15 -12.84
CA ILE A 102 -5.94 -2.34 -12.72
C ILE A 102 -5.23 -1.07 -12.24
N GLU A 103 -5.72 0.11 -12.61
CA GLU A 103 -5.11 1.38 -12.18
C GLU A 103 -5.32 1.62 -10.67
N ASP A 104 -6.45 1.17 -10.10
CA ASP A 104 -6.66 1.19 -8.64
C ASP A 104 -5.67 0.28 -7.91
N VAL A 105 -5.35 -0.89 -8.48
CA VAL A 105 -4.32 -1.80 -7.94
C VAL A 105 -2.95 -1.15 -8.00
N LYS A 106 -2.57 -0.55 -9.13
CA LYS A 106 -1.29 0.15 -9.28
C LYS A 106 -1.15 1.29 -8.29
N ALA A 107 -2.18 2.12 -8.14
CA ALA A 107 -2.19 3.27 -7.24
C ALA A 107 -1.87 2.92 -5.78
N VAL A 108 -2.29 1.72 -5.31
CA VAL A 108 -2.07 1.28 -3.93
C VAL A 108 -0.86 0.35 -3.76
N SER A 109 -0.22 -0.06 -4.88
CA SER A 109 0.81 -1.11 -4.87
C SER A 109 2.01 -0.76 -4.02
N THR A 110 2.56 0.43 -4.13
CA THR A 110 3.73 0.86 -3.35
C THR A 110 3.44 0.83 -1.85
N GLY A 111 2.29 1.36 -1.42
CA GLY A 111 1.88 1.37 -0.02
C GLY A 111 1.72 -0.04 0.59
N ILE A 112 1.32 -1.01 -0.23
CA ILE A 112 1.09 -2.40 0.21
C ILE A 112 2.36 -3.25 0.11
N LEU A 113 3.20 -3.07 -0.92
CA LEU A 113 4.31 -3.97 -1.22
C LEU A 113 5.62 -3.57 -0.55
N ARG A 114 5.91 -2.26 -0.37
CA ARG A 114 7.22 -1.78 0.11
C ARG A 114 7.69 -2.41 1.43
N HIS A 115 6.77 -2.75 2.33
CA HIS A 115 7.09 -3.40 3.61
C HIS A 115 6.92 -4.92 3.60
N ARG A 116 6.76 -5.53 2.41
CA ARG A 116 6.56 -6.97 2.19
C ARG A 116 7.58 -7.60 1.25
N ILE A 117 8.43 -6.80 0.65
CA ILE A 117 9.57 -7.24 -0.14
C ILE A 117 10.85 -6.92 0.65
N ILE A 118 11.87 -7.75 0.50
CA ILE A 118 13.15 -7.56 1.19
C ILE A 118 14.24 -7.47 0.12
N LYS A 119 14.92 -6.34 0.10
CA LYS A 119 16.06 -6.09 -0.77
C LYS A 119 17.27 -6.89 -0.31
N ASN A 120 18.15 -7.21 -1.27
CA ASN A 120 19.45 -7.78 -0.96
C ASN A 120 20.52 -6.68 -0.76
N TYR A 121 21.70 -7.11 -0.30
CA TYR A 121 22.83 -6.21 -0.07
C TYR A 121 23.25 -5.43 -1.33
N LYS A 122 23.14 -6.04 -2.51
CA LYS A 122 23.46 -5.38 -3.78
C LYS A 122 22.56 -4.19 -4.04
N ALA A 123 21.26 -4.32 -3.77
CA ALA A 123 20.31 -3.21 -3.90
C ALA A 123 20.69 -2.05 -2.99
N ASP A 124 21.07 -2.33 -1.74
CA ASP A 124 21.51 -1.30 -0.79
C ASP A 124 22.80 -0.61 -1.26
N ALA A 125 23.77 -1.37 -1.74
CA ALA A 125 25.03 -0.84 -2.25
C ALA A 125 24.87 0.05 -3.48
N GLU A 126 23.88 -0.25 -4.35
CA GLU A 126 23.58 0.50 -5.58
C GLU A 126 22.50 1.59 -5.38
N GLY A 127 22.00 1.77 -4.15
CA GLY A 127 20.98 2.78 -3.82
C GLY A 127 19.61 2.50 -4.42
N ILE A 128 19.31 1.23 -4.73
CA ILE A 128 18.01 0.81 -5.25
C ILE A 128 16.99 0.75 -4.10
N THR A 129 15.88 1.44 -4.24
CA THR A 129 14.80 1.48 -3.24
C THR A 129 13.69 0.46 -3.56
N GLU A 130 12.88 0.13 -2.55
CA GLU A 130 11.71 -0.73 -2.72
C GLU A 130 10.73 -0.15 -3.74
N GLU A 131 10.55 1.17 -3.73
CA GLU A 131 9.69 1.90 -4.67
C GLU A 131 10.19 1.71 -6.11
N MET A 132 11.49 1.85 -6.35
CA MET A 132 12.08 1.64 -7.68
C MET A 132 11.86 0.22 -8.19
N ILE A 133 11.90 -0.79 -7.29
CA ILE A 133 11.64 -2.18 -7.64
C ILE A 133 10.16 -2.38 -7.99
N ILE A 134 9.26 -1.80 -7.20
CA ILE A 134 7.82 -1.90 -7.43
C ILE A 134 7.44 -1.21 -8.74
N ASP A 135 7.96 -0.02 -9.02
CA ASP A 135 7.71 0.72 -10.26
C ASP A 135 8.14 -0.07 -11.52
N LYS A 136 9.18 -0.91 -11.41
CA LYS A 136 9.61 -1.80 -12.50
C LYS A 136 8.70 -3.01 -12.72
N LEU A 137 7.80 -3.29 -11.79
CA LEU A 137 6.84 -4.40 -11.85
C LEU A 137 5.47 -3.96 -12.37
N LEU A 138 5.12 -2.67 -12.22
CA LEU A 138 3.85 -2.05 -12.64
C LEU A 138 3.83 -1.74 -14.13
#